data_2d87585c923a1c3ac19961fb835f8fa3
#
_entry.id   2d87585c923a1c3ac19961fb835f8fa3
#
_cell.length_a   1.000
_cell.length_b   1.000
_cell.length_c   1.000
_cell.angle_alpha   90.00
_cell.angle_beta   90.00
_cell.angle_gamma   90.00
#
_symmetry.space_group_name_H-M   'P 1'
#
loop_
_entity.id
_entity.type
_entity.pdbx_description
1 polymer ?
#
loop_
_entity_poly.entity_id
_entity_poly.type
_entity_poly.pdbx_seq_one_letter_code
_entity_poly.pdbx_strand_id
1 'polypeptide(L)'
;MTASKKHTIDAAGMTVGRVASQAAKMLMGKTSASYTPHIQSNVEVMITNASRLQITERKRLGKIYSTYSGHPGGQRRESLSALLARKGPEEVLRRAIMRMLPRNATRAVRLKRLQVTK
;
A
#
# COMPACT_ATOMS: atom_id res chain seq x y z
N MET A 1 -4.62 -6.01 27.32
CA MET A 1 -4.03 -6.01 25.97
C MET A 1 -5.02 -6.63 25.00
N THR A 2 -5.49 -5.86 24.04
CA THR A 2 -6.27 -6.40 22.94
C THR A 2 -5.34 -7.09 21.96
N ALA A 3 -5.62 -8.35 21.63
CA ALA A 3 -4.88 -9.06 20.61
C ALA A 3 -5.02 -8.36 19.25
N SER A 4 -3.96 -8.30 18.47
CA SER A 4 -4.02 -7.73 17.14
C SER A 4 -4.88 -8.63 16.22
N LYS A 5 -5.74 -8.00 15.44
CA LYS A 5 -6.50 -8.70 14.41
C LYS A 5 -5.64 -8.81 13.16
N LYS A 6 -5.51 -10.02 12.64
CA LYS A 6 -4.74 -10.27 11.42
C LYS A 6 -5.70 -10.54 10.27
N HIS A 7 -5.50 -9.83 9.17
CA HIS A 7 -6.23 -10.03 7.93
C HIS A 7 -5.25 -10.44 6.84
N THR A 8 -5.67 -11.39 6.01
CA THR A 8 -4.88 -11.83 4.85
C THR A 8 -5.63 -11.50 3.57
N ILE A 9 -4.95 -10.89 2.62
CA ILE A 9 -5.49 -10.55 1.31
C ILE A 9 -4.70 -11.30 0.26
N ASP A 10 -5.39 -12.04 -0.61
CA ASP A 10 -4.77 -12.70 -1.76
C ASP A 10 -4.82 -11.74 -2.95
N ALA A 11 -3.65 -11.31 -3.42
CA ALA A 11 -3.54 -10.36 -4.52
C ALA A 11 -3.56 -11.02 -5.91
N ALA A 12 -3.57 -12.34 -5.98
CA ALA A 12 -3.52 -13.05 -7.27
C ALA A 12 -4.71 -12.67 -8.15
N GLY A 13 -4.44 -12.18 -9.35
CA GLY A 13 -5.47 -11.78 -10.31
C GLY A 13 -6.20 -10.48 -9.98
N MET A 14 -5.86 -9.80 -8.89
CA MET A 14 -6.47 -8.54 -8.52
C MET A 14 -5.66 -7.35 -9.00
N THR A 15 -6.34 -6.22 -9.23
CA THR A 15 -5.65 -4.98 -9.58
C THR A 15 -5.02 -4.34 -8.34
N VAL A 16 -3.98 -3.54 -8.55
CA VAL A 16 -3.27 -2.84 -7.47
C VAL A 16 -4.24 -1.96 -6.66
N GLY A 17 -5.11 -1.21 -7.34
CA GLY A 17 -6.05 -0.31 -6.67
C GLY A 17 -7.04 -1.03 -5.77
N ARG A 18 -7.56 -2.18 -6.20
CA ARG A 18 -8.52 -2.96 -5.39
C ARG A 18 -7.86 -3.55 -4.16
N VAL A 19 -6.67 -4.14 -4.31
CA VAL A 19 -5.91 -4.66 -3.17
C VAL A 19 -5.60 -3.54 -2.20
N ALA A 20 -5.13 -2.39 -2.72
CA ALA A 20 -4.77 -1.25 -1.89
C ALA A 20 -5.95 -0.69 -1.11
N SER A 21 -7.14 -0.58 -1.74
CA SER A 21 -8.33 -0.06 -1.06
C SER A 21 -8.79 -0.99 0.06
N GLN A 22 -8.77 -2.30 -0.16
CA GLN A 22 -9.11 -3.26 0.88
C GLN A 22 -8.13 -3.20 2.05
N ALA A 23 -6.84 -3.18 1.75
CA ALA A 23 -5.80 -3.12 2.77
C ALA A 23 -5.88 -1.82 3.59
N ALA A 24 -6.12 -0.69 2.92
CA ALA A 24 -6.25 0.60 3.61
C ALA A 24 -7.46 0.62 4.55
N LYS A 25 -8.60 0.09 4.12
CA LYS A 25 -9.79 0.00 4.99
C LYS A 25 -9.51 -0.85 6.23
N MET A 26 -8.83 -1.97 6.07
CA MET A 26 -8.50 -2.85 7.18
C MET A 26 -7.50 -2.18 8.13
N LEU A 27 -6.47 -1.52 7.59
CA LEU A 27 -5.46 -0.82 8.40
C LEU A 27 -6.05 0.35 9.18
N MET A 28 -7.05 1.05 8.61
CA MET A 28 -7.75 2.12 9.32
C MET A 28 -8.69 1.60 10.40
N GLY A 29 -9.05 0.32 10.37
CA GLY A 29 -9.99 -0.26 11.30
C GLY A 29 -11.46 -0.05 10.95
N LYS A 30 -11.77 0.38 9.72
CA LYS A 30 -13.16 0.64 9.29
C LYS A 30 -14.04 -0.61 9.23
N THR A 31 -13.43 -1.79 9.29
CA THR A 31 -14.16 -3.06 9.34
C THR A 31 -14.71 -3.36 10.72
N SER A 32 -14.32 -2.59 11.73
CA SER A 32 -14.77 -2.76 13.12
C SER A 32 -15.82 -1.71 13.48
N ALA A 33 -16.81 -2.10 14.29
CA ALA A 33 -17.81 -1.18 14.82
C ALA A 33 -17.20 -0.13 15.77
N SER A 34 -16.05 -0.41 16.34
CA SER A 34 -15.33 0.49 17.25
C SER A 34 -14.41 1.47 16.53
N TYR A 35 -14.59 1.67 15.23
CA TYR A 35 -13.77 2.57 14.44
C TYR A 35 -13.77 3.99 15.00
N THR A 36 -12.55 4.52 15.23
CA THR A 36 -12.36 5.90 15.70
C THR A 36 -11.19 6.50 14.89
N PRO A 37 -11.40 7.60 14.13
CA PRO A 37 -10.38 8.10 13.21
C PRO A 37 -9.07 8.53 13.86
N HIS A 38 -9.13 9.07 15.08
CA HIS A 38 -7.95 9.60 15.79
C HIS A 38 -7.23 8.54 16.63
N ILE A 39 -7.80 7.36 16.77
CA ILE A 39 -7.21 6.26 17.52
C ILE A 39 -6.70 5.20 16.54
N GLN A 40 -5.48 4.75 16.77
CA GLN A 40 -4.90 3.70 15.95
C GLN A 40 -5.57 2.36 16.23
N SER A 41 -6.03 1.70 15.17
CA SER A 41 -6.56 0.35 15.27
C SER A 41 -5.43 -0.67 15.43
N ASN A 42 -5.70 -1.73 16.19
CA ASN A 42 -4.74 -2.81 16.39
C ASN A 42 -4.97 -3.91 15.34
N VAL A 43 -4.68 -3.61 14.08
CA VAL A 43 -4.91 -4.48 12.92
C VAL A 43 -3.61 -4.67 12.15
N GLU A 44 -3.30 -5.91 11.83
CA GLU A 44 -2.20 -6.26 10.93
C GLU A 44 -2.77 -6.81 9.63
N VAL A 45 -2.20 -6.42 8.52
CA VAL A 45 -2.64 -6.87 7.19
C VAL A 45 -1.47 -7.53 6.48
N MET A 46 -1.70 -8.73 5.96
CA MET A 46 -0.73 -9.45 5.13
C MET A 46 -1.30 -9.61 3.73
N ILE A 47 -0.54 -9.21 2.72
CA ILE A 47 -0.90 -9.40 1.32
C ILE A 47 -0.01 -10.50 0.76
N THR A 48 -0.64 -11.52 0.16
CA THR A 48 0.06 -12.65 -0.45
C THR A 48 -0.05 -12.61 -1.97
N ASN A 49 0.85 -13.29 -2.65
CA ASN A 49 0.86 -13.40 -4.12
C ASN A 49 0.95 -12.05 -4.84
N ALA A 50 1.74 -11.13 -4.31
CA ALA A 50 1.90 -9.80 -4.92
C ALA A 50 2.49 -9.87 -6.33
N SER A 51 3.29 -10.89 -6.63
CA SER A 51 3.85 -11.09 -7.96
C SER A 51 2.80 -11.46 -9.02
N ARG A 52 1.62 -11.89 -8.60
CA ARG A 52 0.52 -12.27 -9.49
C ARG A 52 -0.53 -11.16 -9.66
N LEU A 53 -0.21 -9.94 -9.27
CA LEU A 53 -1.08 -8.80 -9.49
C LEU A 53 -1.35 -8.60 -10.98
N GLN A 54 -2.59 -8.22 -11.30
CA GLN A 54 -2.98 -7.85 -12.65
C GLN A 54 -2.59 -6.40 -12.91
N ILE A 55 -1.58 -6.18 -13.74
CA ILE A 55 -1.14 -4.86 -14.17
C ILE A 55 -1.17 -4.82 -15.68
N THR A 56 -1.95 -3.90 -16.27
CA THR A 56 -2.03 -3.76 -17.71
C THR A 56 -0.74 -3.19 -18.28
N GLU A 57 -0.42 -3.52 -19.52
CA GLU A 57 0.75 -2.96 -20.22
C GLU A 57 0.68 -1.44 -20.30
N ARG A 58 -0.51 -0.89 -20.56
CA ARG A 58 -0.71 0.55 -20.63
C ARG A 58 -0.36 1.24 -19.30
N LYS A 59 -0.78 0.65 -18.17
CA LYS A 59 -0.46 1.19 -16.85
C LYS A 59 1.02 1.04 -16.54
N ARG A 60 1.60 -0.11 -16.90
CA ARG A 60 3.03 -0.41 -16.65
C ARG A 60 3.93 0.61 -17.33
N LEU A 61 3.61 0.99 -18.57
CA LEU A 61 4.41 1.94 -19.34
C LEU A 61 4.03 3.40 -19.08
N GLY A 62 2.75 3.68 -18.76
CA GLY A 62 2.23 5.03 -18.63
C GLY A 62 2.25 5.62 -17.23
N LYS A 63 2.23 4.79 -16.20
CA LYS A 63 2.23 5.28 -14.82
C LYS A 63 3.63 5.76 -14.43
N ILE A 64 3.72 7.01 -13.98
CA ILE A 64 4.99 7.62 -13.58
C ILE A 64 4.90 8.06 -12.14
N TYR A 65 5.90 7.68 -11.35
CA TYR A 65 6.07 8.13 -9.97
C TYR A 65 7.07 9.28 -9.93
N SER A 66 6.63 10.42 -9.39
CA SER A 66 7.49 11.61 -9.26
C SER A 66 7.83 11.80 -7.80
N THR A 67 9.11 12.00 -7.50
CA THR A 67 9.60 12.32 -6.17
C THR A 67 10.48 13.56 -6.23
N TYR A 68 10.46 14.35 -5.14
CA TYR A 68 11.25 15.56 -5.02
C TYR A 68 11.94 15.58 -3.65
N SER A 69 13.26 15.70 -3.65
CA SER A 69 14.05 15.67 -2.42
C SER A 69 14.07 17.01 -1.66
N GLY A 70 13.55 18.08 -2.27
CA GLY A 70 13.61 19.43 -1.69
C GLY A 70 14.87 20.20 -2.04
N HIS A 71 15.82 19.60 -2.76
CA HIS A 71 17.03 20.26 -3.23
C HIS A 71 16.95 20.58 -4.71
N PRO A 72 17.70 21.62 -5.20
CA PRO A 72 17.75 21.92 -6.63
C PRO A 72 18.18 20.69 -7.43
N GLY A 73 17.41 20.37 -8.49
CA GLY A 73 17.66 19.19 -9.33
C GLY A 73 17.26 17.86 -8.69
N GLY A 74 16.56 17.88 -7.55
CA GLY A 74 16.19 16.67 -6.83
C GLY A 74 14.93 15.97 -7.31
N GLN A 75 14.31 16.44 -8.39
CA GLN A 75 13.13 15.80 -8.94
C GLN A 75 13.51 14.52 -9.69
N ARG A 76 12.88 13.41 -9.34
CA ARG A 76 13.06 12.13 -10.02
C ARG A 76 11.74 11.61 -10.52
N ARG A 77 11.75 11.02 -11.69
CA ARG A 77 10.60 10.36 -12.29
C ARG A 77 10.95 8.91 -12.60
N GLU A 78 10.04 8.02 -12.27
CA GLU A 78 10.25 6.60 -12.46
C GLU A 78 8.95 5.98 -12.96
N SER A 79 9.03 5.16 -14.03
CA SER A 79 7.87 4.45 -14.54
C SER A 79 7.52 3.27 -13.63
N LEU A 80 6.28 2.78 -13.73
CA LEU A 80 5.85 1.60 -12.97
C LEU A 80 6.69 0.38 -13.32
N SER A 81 7.03 0.17 -14.60
CA SER A 81 7.87 -0.96 -15.00
C SER A 81 9.28 -0.87 -14.39
N ALA A 82 9.86 0.31 -14.34
CA ALA A 82 11.17 0.53 -13.72
C ALA A 82 11.12 0.27 -12.20
N LEU A 83 10.06 0.72 -11.54
CA LEU A 83 9.86 0.47 -10.11
C LEU A 83 9.68 -1.01 -9.81
N LEU A 84 8.92 -1.73 -10.64
CA LEU A 84 8.75 -3.18 -10.50
C LEU A 84 10.07 -3.93 -10.64
N ALA A 85 10.93 -3.51 -11.57
CA ALA A 85 12.23 -4.12 -11.77
C ALA A 85 13.20 -3.83 -10.61
N ARG A 86 13.13 -2.62 -10.04
CA ARG A 86 14.03 -2.18 -8.98
C ARG A 86 13.60 -2.63 -7.59
N LYS A 87 12.33 -2.47 -7.24
CA LYS A 87 11.81 -2.73 -5.89
C LYS A 87 10.80 -3.88 -5.82
N GLY A 88 10.24 -4.28 -6.97
CA GLY A 88 9.23 -5.33 -7.04
C GLY A 88 7.82 -4.85 -6.72
N PRO A 89 6.85 -5.77 -6.79
CA PRO A 89 5.43 -5.42 -6.61
C PRO A 89 5.11 -4.97 -5.18
N GLU A 90 5.93 -5.33 -4.21
CA GLU A 90 5.72 -4.94 -2.81
C GLU A 90 5.73 -3.42 -2.65
N GLU A 91 6.68 -2.74 -3.27
CA GLU A 91 6.79 -1.29 -3.20
C GLU A 91 5.63 -0.59 -3.90
N VAL A 92 5.16 -1.14 -5.02
CA VAL A 92 4.01 -0.60 -5.75
C VAL A 92 2.76 -0.62 -4.87
N LEU A 93 2.50 -1.75 -4.21
CA LEU A 93 1.37 -1.89 -3.28
C LEU A 93 1.52 -0.98 -2.08
N ARG A 94 2.70 -0.88 -1.51
CA ARG A 94 2.96 -0.03 -0.34
C ARG A 94 2.68 1.43 -0.65
N ARG A 95 3.11 1.93 -1.80
CA ARG A 95 2.85 3.30 -2.23
C ARG A 95 1.37 3.56 -2.47
N ALA A 96 0.67 2.61 -3.09
CA ALA A 96 -0.77 2.74 -3.32
C ALA A 96 -1.54 2.79 -2.00
N ILE A 97 -1.21 1.94 -1.05
CA ILE A 97 -1.85 1.90 0.27
C ILE A 97 -1.56 3.18 1.06
N MET A 98 -0.31 3.64 1.03
CA MET A 98 0.09 4.88 1.71
C MET A 98 -0.73 6.07 1.24
N ARG A 99 -0.99 6.17 -0.07
CA ARG A 99 -1.78 7.27 -0.63
C ARG A 99 -3.27 7.17 -0.30
N MET A 100 -3.76 5.98 0.01
CA MET A 100 -5.15 5.76 0.40
C MET A 100 -5.39 5.92 1.91
N LEU A 101 -4.33 5.91 2.71
CA LEU A 101 -4.42 6.17 4.15
C LEU A 101 -4.52 7.67 4.41
N PRO A 102 -5.23 8.07 5.51
CA PRO A 102 -5.30 9.49 5.88
C PRO A 102 -3.92 10.06 6.18
N ARG A 103 -3.69 11.30 5.75
CA ARG A 103 -2.43 12.01 6.02
C ARG A 103 -2.42 12.56 7.43
N ASN A 104 -2.07 11.71 8.38
CA ASN A 104 -1.95 12.10 9.79
C ASN A 104 -0.78 11.36 10.44
N ALA A 105 -0.54 11.62 11.73
CA ALA A 105 0.58 11.02 12.45
C ALA A 105 0.51 9.47 12.52
N THR A 106 -0.69 8.89 12.43
CA THR A 106 -0.88 7.44 12.54
C THR A 106 -0.55 6.69 11.25
N ARG A 107 -0.41 7.41 10.11
CA ARG A 107 -0.16 6.76 8.82
C ARG A 107 1.12 5.92 8.82
N ALA A 108 2.20 6.45 9.35
CA ALA A 108 3.48 5.74 9.40
C ALA A 108 3.39 4.46 10.24
N VAL A 109 2.68 4.51 11.37
CA VAL A 109 2.50 3.35 12.24
C VAL A 109 1.61 2.30 11.59
N ARG A 110 0.55 2.74 10.89
CA ARG A 110 -0.32 1.83 10.15
C ARG A 110 0.44 1.10 9.05
N LEU A 111 1.33 1.79 8.35
CA LEU A 111 2.17 1.17 7.31
C LEU A 111 3.13 0.12 7.87
N LYS A 112 3.59 0.27 9.10
CA LYS A 112 4.45 -0.72 9.75
C LYS A 112 3.72 -2.05 10.02
N ARG A 113 2.40 -2.02 10.06
CA ARG A 113 1.57 -3.20 10.28
C ARG A 113 1.17 -3.90 8.98
N LEU A 114 1.65 -3.40 7.86
CA LEU A 114 1.44 -4.01 6.56
C LEU A 114 2.63 -4.91 6.22
N GLN A 115 2.33 -6.14 5.83
CA GLN A 115 3.32 -7.08 5.30
C GLN A 115 2.88 -7.51 3.91
N VAL A 116 3.81 -7.50 2.97
CA VAL A 116 3.55 -7.92 1.60
C VAL A 116 4.52 -9.04 1.25
N THR A 117 3.99 -10.15 0.79
CA THR A 117 4.77 -11.29 0.32
C THR A 117 4.55 -11.49 -1.18
N LYS A 118 5.59 -11.93 -1.87
CA LYS A 118 5.53 -12.17 -3.32
C LYS A 118 4.62 -13.33 -3.69
#